data_70bdc6fef06a332d5101fd298b9e1245
#
_entry.id   70bdc6fef06a332d5101fd298b9e1245
#
_cell.length_a   1.000
_cell.length_b   1.000
_cell.length_c   1.000
_cell.angle_alpha   90.00
_cell.angle_beta   90.00
_cell.angle_gamma   90.00
#
_symmetry.space_group_name_H-M   'P 1'
#
loop_
_entity.id
_entity.type
_entity.pdbx_description
1 polymer ?
#
loop_
_entity_poly.entity_id
_entity_poly.type
_entity_poly.pdbx_seq_one_letter_code
_entity_poly.pdbx_strand_id
1 'polypeptide(L)'
;MTNSPAQVIQTLLTKPTDRQHVKSLTTPDVTYVSLSENNPELKRYLPWAGTNKGPDSIVKTFEGIGRTWDTKAFEVREVIEQGETVAMFGSFTYRGRVSGKEITSPFSLLAHVKEGKVAYIQFLEDTFGTSGTVSPAS
;
A
#
# COMPACT_ATOMS: atom_id res chain seq x y z
N MET A 1 -10.36 -14.39 -20.71
CA MET A 1 -9.08 -14.74 -20.06
C MET A 1 -9.01 -14.13 -18.69
N THR A 2 -8.71 -14.94 -17.69
CA THR A 2 -8.50 -14.45 -16.33
C THR A 2 -7.07 -13.93 -16.19
N ASN A 3 -6.92 -12.77 -15.55
CA ASN A 3 -5.60 -12.26 -15.19
C ASN A 3 -4.99 -13.13 -14.09
N SER A 4 -3.67 -13.25 -14.09
CA SER A 4 -2.97 -13.91 -12.99
C SER A 4 -3.13 -13.08 -11.71
N PRO A 5 -2.99 -13.68 -10.53
CA PRO A 5 -3.04 -12.93 -9.27
C PRO A 5 -2.08 -11.73 -9.25
N ALA A 6 -0.86 -11.89 -9.78
CA ALA A 6 0.10 -10.79 -9.84
C ALA A 6 -0.42 -9.65 -10.73
N GLN A 7 -1.04 -9.98 -11.87
CA GLN A 7 -1.60 -8.96 -12.76
C GLN A 7 -2.74 -8.20 -12.10
N VAL A 8 -3.57 -8.88 -11.30
CA VAL A 8 -4.66 -8.21 -10.56
C VAL A 8 -4.08 -7.17 -9.60
N ILE A 9 -3.04 -7.52 -8.85
CA ILE A 9 -2.39 -6.58 -7.94
C ILE A 9 -1.77 -5.42 -8.69
N GLN A 10 -1.05 -5.69 -9.78
CA GLN A 10 -0.43 -4.64 -10.60
C GLN A 10 -1.48 -3.69 -11.16
N THR A 11 -2.60 -4.22 -11.62
CA THR A 11 -3.70 -3.41 -12.15
C THR A 11 -4.32 -2.55 -11.04
N LEU A 12 -4.54 -3.12 -9.85
CA LEU A 12 -5.05 -2.37 -8.69
C LEU A 12 -4.17 -1.15 -8.40
N LEU A 13 -2.87 -1.34 -8.40
CA LEU A 13 -1.92 -0.29 -8.03
C LEU A 13 -1.75 0.79 -9.10
N THR A 14 -2.32 0.64 -10.30
CA THR A 14 -2.25 1.69 -11.33
C THR A 14 -3.18 2.87 -11.03
N LYS A 15 -4.28 2.64 -10.31
CA LYS A 15 -5.26 3.68 -9.98
C LYS A 15 -5.80 3.46 -8.56
N PRO A 16 -4.94 3.53 -7.54
CA PRO A 16 -5.35 3.15 -6.19
C PRO A 16 -6.25 4.16 -5.50
N THR A 17 -6.45 5.34 -6.07
CA THR A 17 -7.38 6.35 -5.54
C THR A 17 -8.69 6.42 -6.30
N ASP A 18 -8.86 5.63 -7.36
CA ASP A 18 -10.12 5.54 -8.11
C ASP A 18 -11.03 4.51 -7.43
N ARG A 19 -12.10 4.96 -6.78
CA ARG A 19 -12.98 4.10 -5.99
C ARG A 19 -13.59 2.96 -6.79
N GLN A 20 -14.08 3.24 -7.99
CA GLN A 20 -14.68 2.21 -8.82
C GLN A 20 -13.66 1.17 -9.27
N HIS A 21 -12.47 1.63 -9.63
CA HIS A 21 -11.38 0.75 -10.03
C HIS A 21 -11.00 -0.19 -8.88
N VAL A 22 -10.75 0.37 -7.69
CA VAL A 22 -10.39 -0.42 -6.50
C VAL A 22 -11.50 -1.39 -6.13
N LYS A 23 -12.74 -0.91 -6.11
CA LYS A 23 -13.90 -1.75 -5.77
C LYS A 23 -14.08 -2.91 -6.73
N SER A 24 -13.81 -2.69 -8.02
CA SER A 24 -13.96 -3.75 -9.04
C SER A 24 -12.91 -4.85 -8.92
N LEU A 25 -11.78 -4.56 -8.25
CA LEU A 25 -10.64 -5.49 -8.14
C LEU A 25 -10.46 -6.07 -6.75
N THR A 26 -11.36 -5.78 -5.80
CA THR A 26 -11.26 -6.25 -4.42
C THR A 26 -12.55 -6.93 -4.00
N THR A 27 -12.45 -7.82 -3.01
CA THR A 27 -13.66 -8.32 -2.35
C THR A 27 -14.24 -7.22 -1.47
N PRO A 28 -15.58 -7.25 -1.19
CA PRO A 28 -16.18 -6.20 -0.34
C PRO A 28 -15.59 -6.11 1.06
N ASP A 29 -15.07 -7.24 1.57
CA ASP A 29 -14.48 -7.32 2.91
C ASP A 29 -12.96 -7.42 2.89
N VAL A 30 -12.32 -6.95 1.83
CA VAL A 30 -10.86 -7.01 1.70
C VAL A 30 -10.18 -6.49 2.97
N THR A 31 -9.16 -7.22 3.41
CA THR A 31 -8.32 -6.80 4.54
C THR A 31 -7.08 -6.12 3.99
N TYR A 32 -6.81 -4.91 4.47
CA TYR A 32 -5.60 -4.19 4.11
C TYR A 32 -4.80 -3.88 5.38
N VAL A 33 -3.67 -4.58 5.52
CA VAL A 33 -2.71 -4.31 6.60
C VAL A 33 -1.70 -3.32 6.06
N SER A 34 -1.73 -2.11 6.57
CA SER A 34 -0.83 -1.04 6.15
C SER A 34 0.22 -0.85 7.22
N LEU A 35 1.47 -1.18 6.91
CA LEU A 35 2.69 -0.91 7.68
C LEU A 35 2.80 -1.68 9.01
N SER A 36 1.70 -1.97 9.66
CA SER A 36 1.64 -2.66 10.95
C SER A 36 0.23 -3.15 11.16
N GLU A 37 0.05 -4.25 11.87
CA GLU A 37 -1.29 -4.72 12.21
C GLU A 37 -1.95 -3.82 13.25
N ASN A 38 -1.17 -3.36 14.23
CA ASN A 38 -1.67 -2.44 15.27
C ASN A 38 -0.48 -1.76 15.95
N ASN A 39 -0.28 -0.48 15.63
CA ASN A 39 0.79 0.32 16.24
C ASN A 39 0.28 1.76 16.41
N PRO A 40 -0.30 2.08 17.58
CA PRO A 40 -0.86 3.42 17.82
C PRO A 40 0.18 4.54 17.72
N GLU A 41 1.43 4.28 18.08
CA GLU A 41 2.48 5.29 17.98
C GLU A 41 2.79 5.61 16.53
N LEU A 42 2.89 4.59 15.67
CA LEU A 42 3.10 4.79 14.23
C LEU A 42 1.94 5.56 13.60
N LYS A 43 0.72 5.31 14.06
CA LYS A 43 -0.48 5.96 13.56
C LYS A 43 -0.46 7.49 13.75
N ARG A 44 0.29 7.97 14.72
CA ARG A 44 0.45 9.42 14.94
C ARG A 44 1.21 10.09 13.80
N TYR A 45 2.09 9.35 13.13
CA TYR A 45 2.87 9.84 11.99
C TYR A 45 2.21 9.50 10.66
N LEU A 46 1.71 8.28 10.56
CA LEU A 46 1.15 7.71 9.34
C LEU A 46 -0.27 7.19 9.68
N PRO A 47 -1.29 8.05 9.56
CA PRO A 47 -2.64 7.74 10.07
C PRO A 47 -3.30 6.51 9.45
N TRP A 48 -2.86 6.09 8.26
CA TRP A 48 -3.38 4.91 7.59
C TRP A 48 -2.78 3.60 8.11
N ALA A 49 -1.77 3.65 8.99
CA ALA A 49 -1.15 2.45 9.53
C ALA A 49 -2.15 1.62 10.33
N GLY A 50 -2.09 0.30 10.16
CA GLY A 50 -2.93 -0.63 10.92
C GLY A 50 -3.70 -1.57 10.02
N THR A 51 -4.56 -2.39 10.63
CA THR A 51 -5.45 -3.32 9.93
C THR A 51 -6.73 -2.60 9.55
N ASN A 52 -7.00 -2.56 8.25
CA ASN A 52 -8.15 -1.84 7.68
C ASN A 52 -9.02 -2.81 6.88
N LYS A 53 -10.29 -2.49 6.76
CA LYS A 53 -11.27 -3.31 6.04
C LYS A 53 -11.95 -2.51 4.95
N GLY A 54 -12.23 -3.21 3.85
CA GLY A 54 -13.02 -2.69 2.73
C GLY A 54 -12.21 -1.90 1.72
N PRO A 55 -12.75 -1.79 0.49
CA PRO A 55 -12.06 -1.08 -0.60
C PRO A 55 -11.75 0.38 -0.30
N ASP A 56 -12.63 1.07 0.42
CA ASP A 56 -12.45 2.48 0.75
C ASP A 56 -11.19 2.72 1.59
N SER A 57 -10.78 1.75 2.41
CA SER A 57 -9.58 1.88 3.22
C SER A 57 -8.32 1.97 2.35
N ILE A 58 -8.32 1.26 1.23
CA ILE A 58 -7.21 1.32 0.26
C ILE A 58 -7.17 2.70 -0.38
N VAL A 59 -8.32 3.18 -0.86
CA VAL A 59 -8.44 4.50 -1.49
C VAL A 59 -7.95 5.60 -0.54
N LYS A 60 -8.44 5.58 0.70
CA LYS A 60 -8.07 6.60 1.69
C LYS A 60 -6.59 6.58 2.02
N THR A 61 -5.99 5.39 2.09
CA THR A 61 -4.55 5.25 2.33
C THR A 61 -3.76 5.94 1.22
N PHE A 62 -4.06 5.63 -0.04
CA PHE A 62 -3.31 6.19 -1.16
C PHE A 62 -3.58 7.69 -1.33
N GLU A 63 -4.78 8.16 -1.00
CA GLU A 63 -5.04 9.60 -0.94
C GLU A 63 -4.17 10.28 0.10
N GLY A 64 -4.05 9.68 1.29
CA GLY A 64 -3.21 10.19 2.37
C GLY A 64 -1.74 10.23 1.98
N ILE A 65 -1.26 9.16 1.34
CA ILE A 65 0.12 9.09 0.83
C ILE A 65 0.36 10.23 -0.17
N GLY A 66 -0.55 10.42 -1.12
CA GLY A 66 -0.42 11.45 -2.14
C GLY A 66 -0.44 12.87 -1.60
N ARG A 67 -1.16 13.11 -0.49
CA ARG A 67 -1.16 14.41 0.19
C ARG A 67 0.12 14.66 1.00
N THR A 68 0.76 13.59 1.45
CA THR A 68 1.90 13.66 2.36
C THR A 68 3.23 13.75 1.63
N TRP A 69 3.36 12.98 0.55
CA TRP A 69 4.62 12.87 -0.18
C TRP A 69 4.45 13.03 -1.68
N ASP A 70 5.53 13.50 -2.32
CA ASP A 70 5.74 13.30 -3.75
C ASP A 70 6.47 11.97 -3.92
N THR A 71 5.96 11.10 -4.79
CA THR A 71 6.63 9.87 -5.14
C THR A 71 7.65 10.16 -6.23
N LYS A 72 8.94 10.03 -5.90
CA LYS A 72 10.04 10.30 -6.84
C LYS A 72 10.41 9.07 -7.65
N ALA A 73 10.23 7.88 -7.06
CA ALA A 73 10.52 6.62 -7.71
C ALA A 73 9.72 5.52 -7.05
N PHE A 74 9.34 4.52 -7.83
CA PHE A 74 8.68 3.30 -7.33
C PHE A 74 9.10 2.16 -8.25
N GLU A 75 9.77 1.16 -7.69
CA GLU A 75 10.31 0.06 -8.47
C GLU A 75 9.95 -1.27 -7.84
N VAL A 76 9.32 -2.15 -8.62
CA VAL A 76 9.09 -3.54 -8.24
C VAL A 76 10.22 -4.37 -8.82
N ARG A 77 11.00 -5.04 -7.96
CA ARG A 77 12.16 -5.83 -8.38
C ARG A 77 11.88 -7.31 -8.49
N GLU A 78 11.05 -7.83 -7.56
CA GLU A 78 10.73 -9.25 -7.52
C GLU A 78 9.22 -9.41 -7.42
N VAL A 79 8.68 -10.35 -8.21
CA VAL A 79 7.29 -10.77 -8.12
C VAL A 79 7.30 -12.28 -8.00
N ILE A 80 6.74 -12.79 -6.92
CA ILE A 80 6.65 -14.22 -6.65
C ILE A 80 5.18 -14.58 -6.55
N GLU A 81 4.76 -15.54 -7.35
CA GLU A 81 3.37 -15.97 -7.42
C GLU A 81 3.28 -17.46 -7.18
N GLN A 82 2.44 -17.87 -6.24
CA GLN A 82 2.19 -19.27 -5.97
C GLN A 82 0.70 -19.45 -5.69
N GLY A 83 -0.01 -20.12 -6.60
CA GLY A 83 -1.45 -20.26 -6.51
C GLY A 83 -2.11 -18.88 -6.51
N GLU A 84 -2.87 -18.59 -5.48
CA GLU A 84 -3.56 -17.31 -5.32
C GLU A 84 -2.76 -16.30 -4.48
N THR A 85 -1.55 -16.66 -4.07
CA THR A 85 -0.69 -15.82 -3.23
C THR A 85 0.34 -15.10 -4.08
N VAL A 86 0.50 -13.80 -3.83
CA VAL A 86 1.49 -12.96 -4.52
C VAL A 86 2.35 -12.27 -3.48
N ALA A 87 3.67 -12.29 -3.70
CA ALA A 87 4.60 -11.50 -2.93
C ALA A 87 5.39 -10.60 -3.88
N MET A 88 5.55 -9.35 -3.51
CA MET A 88 6.32 -8.38 -4.29
C MET A 88 7.34 -7.69 -3.38
N PHE A 89 8.51 -7.42 -3.94
CA PHE A 89 9.60 -6.73 -3.25
C PHE A 89 10.15 -5.65 -4.16
N GLY A 90 10.48 -4.52 -3.58
CA GLY A 90 11.04 -3.43 -4.35
C GLY A 90 11.46 -2.28 -3.47
N SER A 91 11.48 -1.08 -4.01
CA SER A 91 11.82 0.12 -3.28
C SER A 91 11.07 1.31 -3.85
N PHE A 92 10.96 2.36 -3.04
CA PHE A 92 10.39 3.63 -3.48
C PHE A 92 11.17 4.79 -2.85
N THR A 93 11.05 5.95 -3.47
CA THR A 93 11.60 7.20 -2.92
C THR A 93 10.47 8.19 -2.79
N TYR A 94 10.27 8.68 -1.56
CA TYR A 94 9.29 9.70 -1.23
C TYR A 94 10.00 10.97 -0.78
N ARG A 95 9.40 12.10 -1.14
CA ARG A 95 9.81 13.41 -0.61
C ARG A 95 8.63 14.01 0.15
N GLY A 96 8.83 14.34 1.43
CA GLY A 96 7.80 15.00 2.23
C GLY A 96 7.43 16.36 1.64
N ARG A 97 6.14 16.57 1.39
CA ARG A 97 5.68 17.82 0.77
C ARG A 97 5.93 19.03 1.67
N VAL A 98 5.84 18.85 3.00
CA VAL A 98 6.03 19.94 3.96
C VAL A 98 7.50 20.05 4.36
N SER A 99 8.13 18.94 4.72
CA SER A 99 9.50 18.93 5.25
C SER A 99 10.57 19.04 4.17
N GLY A 100 10.28 18.60 2.95
CA GLY A 100 11.26 18.48 1.87
C GLY A 100 12.25 17.34 2.05
N LYS A 101 12.12 16.54 3.12
CA LYS A 101 13.02 15.42 3.38
C LYS A 101 12.70 14.26 2.47
N GLU A 102 13.73 13.60 1.94
CA GLU A 102 13.60 12.41 1.10
C GLU A 102 13.99 11.16 1.87
N ILE A 103 13.31 10.06 1.52
CA ILE A 103 13.62 8.74 2.04
C ILE A 103 13.47 7.73 0.91
N THR A 104 14.46 6.85 0.77
CA THR A 104 14.33 5.67 -0.08
C THR A 104 14.14 4.47 0.85
N SER A 105 13.01 3.78 0.67
CA SER A 105 12.62 2.67 1.52
C SER A 105 12.47 1.41 0.69
N PRO A 106 12.94 0.25 1.18
CA PRO A 106 12.47 -1.01 0.63
C PRO A 106 11.01 -1.20 0.97
N PHE A 107 10.31 -2.02 0.17
CA PHE A 107 8.96 -2.44 0.53
C PHE A 107 8.77 -3.91 0.24
N SER A 108 7.83 -4.50 0.95
CA SER A 108 7.30 -5.81 0.65
C SER A 108 5.77 -5.75 0.64
N LEU A 109 5.19 -6.56 -0.24
CA LEU A 109 3.75 -6.67 -0.37
C LEU A 109 3.39 -8.15 -0.39
N LEU A 110 2.40 -8.54 0.41
CA LEU A 110 1.81 -9.87 0.36
C LEU A 110 0.33 -9.73 0.06
N ALA A 111 -0.17 -10.50 -0.90
CA ALA A 111 -1.57 -10.43 -1.27
C ALA A 111 -2.15 -11.82 -1.52
N HIS A 112 -3.44 -11.95 -1.25
CA HIS A 112 -4.22 -13.12 -1.62
C HIS A 112 -5.31 -12.66 -2.59
N VAL A 113 -5.38 -13.32 -3.75
CA VAL A 113 -6.33 -12.99 -4.82
C VAL A 113 -7.25 -14.18 -5.02
N LYS A 114 -8.55 -13.98 -4.83
CA LYS A 114 -9.56 -15.03 -4.96
C LYS A 114 -10.48 -14.69 -6.12
N GLU A 115 -10.53 -15.58 -7.11
CA GLU A 115 -11.41 -15.41 -8.26
C GLU A 115 -11.24 -14.04 -8.93
N GLY A 116 -9.99 -13.63 -9.10
CA GLY A 116 -9.66 -12.37 -9.77
C GLY A 116 -9.83 -11.12 -8.91
N LYS A 117 -10.10 -11.27 -7.60
CA LYS A 117 -10.29 -10.13 -6.69
C LYS A 117 -9.38 -10.24 -5.48
N VAL A 118 -8.80 -9.10 -5.11
CA VAL A 118 -7.92 -9.03 -3.94
C VAL A 118 -8.74 -9.18 -2.67
N ALA A 119 -8.42 -10.20 -1.86
CA ALA A 119 -9.09 -10.45 -0.59
C ALA A 119 -8.24 -10.02 0.61
N TYR A 120 -6.93 -9.94 0.42
CA TYR A 120 -5.98 -9.56 1.46
C TYR A 120 -4.78 -8.88 0.82
N ILE A 121 -4.31 -7.82 1.43
CA ILE A 121 -3.09 -7.14 1.03
C ILE A 121 -2.39 -6.60 2.28
N GLN A 122 -1.09 -6.84 2.36
CA GLN A 122 -0.22 -6.32 3.41
C GLN A 122 0.94 -5.61 2.76
N PHE A 123 1.17 -4.36 3.16
CA PHE A 123 2.27 -3.55 2.63
C PHE A 123 3.16 -3.10 3.79
N LEU A 124 4.44 -3.42 3.70
CA LEU A 124 5.44 -3.08 4.71
C LEU A 124 6.54 -2.21 4.10
N GLU A 125 7.05 -1.30 4.90
CA GLU A 125 8.12 -0.39 4.50
C GLU A 125 9.00 -0.06 5.71
N ASP A 126 10.08 0.69 5.49
CA ASP A 126 10.90 1.25 6.56
C ASP A 126 10.15 2.42 7.20
N THR A 127 9.33 2.11 8.19
CA THR A 127 8.48 3.12 8.84
C THR A 127 9.26 4.10 9.71
N PHE A 128 10.42 3.69 10.21
CA PHE A 128 11.29 4.62 10.91
C PHE A 128 11.74 5.74 9.97
N GLY A 129 12.16 5.36 8.76
CA GLY A 129 12.57 6.32 7.74
C GLY A 129 11.42 7.18 7.25
N THR A 130 10.29 6.56 6.88
CA THR A 130 9.17 7.33 6.32
C THR A 130 8.53 8.24 7.36
N SER A 131 8.39 7.79 8.62
CA SER A 131 7.86 8.65 9.69
C SER A 131 8.78 9.83 9.98
N GLY A 132 10.08 9.68 9.72
CA GLY A 132 11.05 10.77 9.90
C GLY A 132 10.90 11.94 8.93
N THR A 133 10.09 11.78 7.87
CA THR A 133 9.85 12.84 6.89
C THR A 133 8.59 13.65 7.20
N VAL A 134 7.84 13.30 8.25
CA VAL A 134 6.59 13.95 8.61
C VAL A 134 6.59 14.31 10.10
N SER A 135 5.66 15.16 10.50
CA SER A 135 5.45 15.49 11.91
C SER A 135 4.29 14.67 12.47
N PRO A 136 4.36 14.26 13.75
CA PRO A 136 3.27 13.51 14.35
C PRO A 136 2.03 14.38 14.53
N ALA A 137 0.86 13.74 14.50
CA ALA A 137 -0.38 14.40 14.84
C ALA A 137 -0.39 14.76 16.33
N SER A 138 -0.88 15.96 16.64
CA SER A 138 -1.00 16.42 18.01
C SER A 138 -2.21 15.80 18.73
#